data_db74b90970373d282d959a2945d33775
#
_entry.id   db74b90970373d282d959a2945d33775
#
_cell.length_a   1.000
_cell.length_b   1.000
_cell.length_c   1.000
_cell.angle_alpha   90.00
_cell.angle_beta   90.00
_cell.angle_gamma   90.00
#
_symmetry.space_group_name_H-M   'P 1'
#
loop_
_entity.id
_entity.type
_entity.pdbx_description
1 polymer ?
#
loop_
_entity_poly.entity_id
_entity_poly.type
_entity_poly.pdbx_seq_one_letter_code
_entity_poly.pdbx_strand_id
1 'polypeptide(L)'
;KKKGKKVKKKKSSTKDGKQAKIVDEEPISRSNRNHKRNKNNRRAGKIARNIIIFLLLILSVATFFGYRYVSDAVGAKDVNSTKFVSVEIPENSGSSYIGQLLESAGVIKSGKVFNYYTKFKNISNLKSGYYNLQASMTMDEIIEALQKKGSDKPQEPSLGTVLVKEGYTIDQISKAVEVNSSAKKGKKSSTGLKAKDFLKLMKDDAFITKMKAKYPTLLANLPNSTDAKYVLEGYLFPATYNIHDDTTVESLAEEMLSTMDTYLSPYYATISSSGHNVNEILTLASLVEKEGATDDDRKNIASVFYN
;
A
#
# COMPACT_ATOMS: atom_id res chain seq x y z
N LYS A 1 0.83 -61.84 36.30
CA LYS A 1 1.11 -62.08 37.74
C LYS A 1 0.04 -61.35 38.53
N LYS A 2 -1.01 -62.06 38.99
CA LYS A 2 -1.26 -62.68 40.31
C LYS A 2 -1.24 -61.67 41.47
N LYS A 3 -2.38 -61.40 42.11
CA LYS A 3 -2.94 -61.98 43.38
C LYS A 3 -4.07 -61.06 43.80
N GLY A 4 -5.31 -61.35 44.13
CA GLY A 4 -5.86 -62.44 44.88
C GLY A 4 -5.85 -62.25 46.42
N LYS A 5 -7.04 -61.92 47.03
CA LYS A 5 -7.40 -62.25 48.44
C LYS A 5 -8.84 -61.85 48.65
N LYS A 6 -9.77 -62.79 48.73
CA LYS A 6 -10.28 -63.62 49.84
C LYS A 6 -10.90 -62.79 50.96
N VAL A 7 -12.25 -62.81 51.04
CA VAL A 7 -13.21 -63.55 51.92
C VAL A 7 -12.97 -63.36 53.42
N LYS A 8 -13.99 -62.88 54.10
CA LYS A 8 -14.45 -63.44 55.42
C LYS A 8 -15.92 -63.30 55.63
N LYS A 9 -16.56 -64.45 55.71
CA LYS A 9 -17.87 -64.70 56.34
C LYS A 9 -17.69 -64.60 57.85
N LYS A 10 -18.71 -64.05 58.56
CA LYS A 10 -18.97 -64.45 59.94
C LYS A 10 -20.47 -64.67 60.10
N LYS A 11 -20.84 -65.90 60.55
CA LYS A 11 -22.14 -66.37 61.07
C LYS A 11 -22.12 -66.15 62.56
N SER A 12 -23.34 -65.84 63.15
CA SER A 12 -23.92 -66.42 64.39
C SER A 12 -25.34 -65.83 64.47
N SER A 13 -26.42 -66.60 64.42
CA SER A 13 -27.20 -67.38 65.37
C SER A 13 -27.40 -66.57 66.68
N THR A 14 -28.63 -66.31 67.16
CA THR A 14 -29.72 -67.15 67.59
C THR A 14 -30.94 -66.30 68.09
N LYS A 15 -32.15 -66.82 67.87
CA LYS A 15 -33.36 -66.88 68.69
C LYS A 15 -33.91 -65.62 69.39
N ASP A 16 -35.07 -65.16 69.12
CA ASP A 16 -36.31 -65.63 69.81
C ASP A 16 -37.57 -64.96 69.23
N GLY A 17 -38.64 -65.69 69.23
CA GLY A 17 -39.85 -65.39 68.56
C GLY A 17 -40.73 -64.33 69.27
N LYS A 18 -41.46 -63.63 68.46
CA LYS A 18 -42.83 -63.12 68.80
C LYS A 18 -43.64 -62.94 67.50
N GLN A 19 -44.83 -63.54 67.45
CA GLN A 19 -45.82 -63.30 66.45
C GLN A 19 -46.18 -61.83 66.32
N ALA A 20 -46.12 -61.28 65.10
CA ALA A 20 -46.73 -60.02 64.77
C ALA A 20 -47.50 -60.16 63.45
N LYS A 21 -48.72 -59.67 63.52
CA LYS A 21 -49.79 -59.62 62.56
C LYS A 21 -49.34 -59.33 61.12
N ILE A 22 -49.94 -60.12 60.22
CA ILE A 22 -49.93 -59.86 58.79
C ILE A 22 -50.81 -58.61 58.57
N VAL A 23 -50.19 -57.50 58.14
CA VAL A 23 -50.89 -56.37 57.55
C VAL A 23 -50.66 -56.49 56.06
N ASP A 24 -51.72 -56.71 55.31
CA ASP A 24 -51.72 -56.69 53.85
C ASP A 24 -51.31 -55.33 53.34
N GLU A 25 -50.06 -55.22 52.92
CA GLU A 25 -49.60 -54.08 52.11
C GLU A 25 -49.98 -54.31 50.65
N GLU A 26 -50.85 -53.48 50.11
CA GLU A 26 -51.17 -53.44 48.69
C GLU A 26 -49.91 -53.20 47.89
N PRO A 27 -49.72 -53.82 46.70
CA PRO A 27 -48.53 -53.61 45.86
C PRO A 27 -48.54 -52.23 45.28
N ILE A 28 -47.67 -51.34 45.79
CA ILE A 28 -47.47 -50.03 45.24
C ILE A 28 -47.00 -50.24 43.80
N SER A 29 -47.84 -49.84 42.86
CA SER A 29 -47.60 -49.93 41.40
C SER A 29 -46.28 -49.33 40.98
N ARG A 30 -45.38 -50.19 40.49
CA ARG A 30 -44.09 -49.78 39.85
C ARG A 30 -44.26 -48.85 38.64
N SER A 31 -45.49 -48.67 38.14
CA SER A 31 -45.82 -47.83 36.99
C SER A 31 -45.61 -46.31 37.23
N ASN A 32 -45.87 -45.83 38.43
CA ASN A 32 -45.84 -44.37 38.70
C ASN A 32 -44.44 -43.81 38.86
N ARG A 33 -43.42 -44.62 39.21
CA ARG A 33 -42.03 -44.17 39.31
C ARG A 33 -41.40 -43.99 37.95
N ASN A 34 -41.70 -44.82 36.98
CA ASN A 34 -41.15 -44.74 35.64
C ASN A 34 -41.67 -43.52 34.82
N HIS A 35 -42.97 -43.16 35.08
CA HIS A 35 -43.58 -42.00 34.38
C HIS A 35 -43.02 -40.66 34.84
N LYS A 36 -42.75 -40.47 36.13
CA LYS A 36 -42.09 -39.25 36.65
C LYS A 36 -40.64 -39.13 36.20
N ARG A 37 -39.89 -40.22 36.15
CA ARG A 37 -38.47 -40.24 35.71
C ARG A 37 -38.34 -39.91 34.22
N ASN A 38 -39.23 -40.38 33.38
CA ASN A 38 -39.26 -40.12 31.95
C ASN A 38 -39.68 -38.67 31.62
N LYS A 39 -40.55 -38.07 32.42
CA LYS A 39 -40.96 -36.65 32.26
C LYS A 39 -39.86 -35.67 32.64
N ASN A 40 -39.05 -35.99 33.67
CA ASN A 40 -37.90 -35.18 34.09
C ASN A 40 -36.75 -35.27 33.08
N ASN A 41 -36.47 -36.45 32.51
CA ASN A 41 -35.46 -36.62 31.48
C ASN A 41 -35.81 -35.89 30.18
N ARG A 42 -37.11 -35.84 29.80
CA ARG A 42 -37.58 -35.04 28.65
C ARG A 42 -37.48 -33.53 28.88
N ARG A 43 -37.67 -33.06 30.12
CA ARG A 43 -37.50 -31.66 30.49
C ARG A 43 -35.99 -31.26 30.52
N ALA A 44 -35.16 -32.12 31.11
CA ALA A 44 -33.70 -31.92 31.12
C ALA A 44 -33.10 -31.86 29.68
N GLY A 45 -33.55 -32.75 28.78
CA GLY A 45 -33.15 -32.73 27.38
C GLY A 45 -33.60 -31.47 26.64
N LYS A 46 -34.78 -30.91 26.92
CA LYS A 46 -35.22 -29.63 26.34
C LYS A 46 -34.43 -28.46 26.85
N ILE A 47 -34.08 -28.43 28.15
CA ILE A 47 -33.27 -27.40 28.77
C ILE A 47 -31.84 -27.44 28.17
N ALA A 48 -31.23 -28.62 28.10
CA ALA A 48 -29.91 -28.80 27.50
C ALA A 48 -29.87 -28.35 26.04
N ARG A 49 -30.90 -28.71 25.24
CA ARG A 49 -31.01 -28.25 23.83
C ARG A 49 -31.12 -26.72 23.74
N ASN A 50 -31.93 -26.11 24.60
CA ASN A 50 -32.10 -24.64 24.59
C ASN A 50 -30.81 -23.93 25.01
N ILE A 51 -30.04 -24.48 25.95
CA ILE A 51 -28.72 -23.96 26.33
C ILE A 51 -27.73 -24.06 25.14
N ILE A 52 -27.72 -25.22 24.45
CA ILE A 52 -26.86 -25.37 23.25
C ILE A 52 -27.25 -24.39 22.17
N ILE A 53 -28.52 -24.20 21.87
CA ILE A 53 -29.03 -23.23 20.90
C ILE A 53 -28.59 -21.80 21.30
N PHE A 54 -28.72 -21.46 22.58
CA PHE A 54 -28.33 -20.14 23.11
C PHE A 54 -26.81 -19.92 22.97
N LEU A 55 -25.98 -20.92 23.29
CA LEU A 55 -24.51 -20.86 23.08
C LEU A 55 -24.14 -20.71 21.60
N LEU A 56 -24.81 -21.44 20.71
CA LEU A 56 -24.61 -21.31 19.26
C LEU A 56 -25.04 -19.93 18.77
N LEU A 57 -26.07 -19.32 19.33
CA LEU A 57 -26.51 -17.97 18.99
C LEU A 57 -25.49 -16.94 19.46
N ILE A 58 -24.96 -17.07 20.68
CA ILE A 58 -23.86 -16.20 21.17
C ILE A 58 -22.62 -16.35 20.28
N LEU A 59 -22.24 -17.58 19.92
CA LEU A 59 -21.10 -17.83 19.04
C LEU A 59 -21.32 -17.22 17.66
N SER A 60 -22.53 -17.34 17.09
CA SER A 60 -22.86 -16.73 15.80
C SER A 60 -22.78 -15.20 15.83
N VAL A 61 -23.28 -14.58 16.91
CA VAL A 61 -23.19 -13.13 17.10
C VAL A 61 -21.73 -12.70 17.26
N ALA A 62 -20.95 -13.41 18.07
CA ALA A 62 -19.53 -13.13 18.29
C ALA A 62 -18.71 -13.26 17.00
N THR A 63 -18.97 -14.30 16.18
CA THR A 63 -18.31 -14.49 14.88
C THR A 63 -18.71 -13.40 13.89
N PHE A 64 -19.97 -12.97 13.86
CA PHE A 64 -20.42 -11.88 12.99
C PHE A 64 -19.73 -10.56 13.34
N PHE A 65 -19.70 -10.19 14.62
CA PHE A 65 -19.01 -8.96 15.05
C PHE A 65 -17.49 -9.04 14.86
N GLY A 66 -16.89 -10.21 15.12
CA GLY A 66 -15.48 -10.47 14.87
C GLY A 66 -15.13 -10.33 13.40
N TYR A 67 -15.93 -10.90 12.50
CA TYR A 67 -15.77 -10.76 11.07
C TYR A 67 -15.88 -9.29 10.61
N ARG A 68 -16.92 -8.58 11.09
CA ARG A 68 -17.08 -7.14 10.79
C ARG A 68 -15.89 -6.32 11.24
N TYR A 69 -15.38 -6.57 12.43
CA TYR A 69 -14.21 -5.88 12.98
C TYR A 69 -12.94 -6.12 12.14
N VAL A 70 -12.67 -7.38 11.78
CA VAL A 70 -11.49 -7.71 10.95
C VAL A 70 -11.65 -7.14 9.54
N SER A 71 -12.83 -7.30 8.92
CA SER A 71 -13.13 -6.77 7.59
C SER A 71 -12.95 -5.24 7.51
N ASP A 72 -13.41 -4.52 8.53
CA ASP A 72 -13.22 -3.08 8.63
C ASP A 72 -11.73 -2.71 8.83
N ALA A 73 -11.01 -3.45 9.68
CA ALA A 73 -9.62 -3.17 9.99
C ALA A 73 -8.65 -3.50 8.83
N VAL A 74 -9.01 -4.42 7.92
CA VAL A 74 -8.25 -4.74 6.70
C VAL A 74 -8.46 -3.68 5.61
N GLY A 75 -9.60 -2.99 5.62
CA GLY A 75 -9.85 -1.86 4.73
C GLY A 75 -8.98 -0.64 5.06
N ALA A 76 -9.00 0.33 4.17
CA ALA A 76 -8.33 1.62 4.37
C ALA A 76 -8.78 2.29 5.69
N LYS A 77 -7.85 2.93 6.40
CA LYS A 77 -8.16 3.68 7.62
C LYS A 77 -8.98 4.94 7.30
N ASP A 78 -8.56 5.66 6.28
CA ASP A 78 -9.26 6.83 5.74
C ASP A 78 -9.17 6.84 4.22
N VAL A 79 -10.28 6.47 3.58
CA VAL A 79 -10.37 6.33 2.11
C VAL A 79 -10.10 7.64 1.37
N ASN A 80 -10.31 8.78 2.02
CA ASN A 80 -10.15 10.11 1.45
C ASN A 80 -8.77 10.73 1.73
N SER A 81 -7.94 10.09 2.54
CA SER A 81 -6.61 10.59 2.86
C SER A 81 -5.74 10.67 1.61
N THR A 82 -5.21 11.86 1.35
CA THR A 82 -4.18 12.11 0.33
C THR A 82 -2.80 12.29 0.94
N LYS A 83 -2.73 12.35 2.29
CA LYS A 83 -1.49 12.61 3.02
C LYS A 83 -0.65 11.34 3.11
N PHE A 84 0.60 11.43 2.68
CA PHE A 84 1.61 10.42 2.92
C PHE A 84 2.22 10.56 4.32
N VAL A 85 2.58 9.43 4.89
CA VAL A 85 3.32 9.33 6.15
C VAL A 85 4.56 8.50 5.87
N SER A 86 5.74 9.04 6.18
CA SER A 86 6.99 8.28 6.12
C SER A 86 7.09 7.39 7.36
N VAL A 87 7.24 6.09 7.13
CA VAL A 87 7.36 5.08 8.19
C VAL A 87 8.68 4.34 8.02
N GLU A 88 9.50 4.33 9.06
CA GLU A 88 10.72 3.54 9.12
C GLU A 88 10.41 2.14 9.63
N ILE A 89 10.79 1.12 8.88
CA ILE A 89 10.75 -0.28 9.29
C ILE A 89 12.19 -0.72 9.55
N PRO A 90 12.60 -0.89 10.83
CA PRO A 90 13.94 -1.34 11.17
C PRO A 90 14.22 -2.75 10.66
N GLU A 91 15.52 -3.06 10.48
CA GLU A 91 15.94 -4.42 10.11
C GLU A 91 15.52 -5.45 11.17
N ASN A 92 15.20 -6.65 10.71
CA ASN A 92 14.77 -7.76 11.55
C ASN A 92 13.48 -7.51 12.36
N SER A 93 12.64 -6.57 11.92
CA SER A 93 11.35 -6.29 12.56
C SER A 93 10.34 -7.40 12.28
N GLY A 94 9.76 -7.97 13.32
CA GLY A 94 8.66 -8.93 13.20
C GLY A 94 7.33 -8.25 12.88
N SER A 95 6.39 -9.00 12.28
CA SER A 95 5.07 -8.49 11.86
C SER A 95 4.27 -7.82 12.99
N SER A 96 4.45 -8.23 14.25
CA SER A 96 3.82 -7.60 15.42
C SER A 96 4.33 -6.18 15.64
N TYR A 97 5.65 -5.99 15.55
CA TYR A 97 6.28 -4.68 15.73
C TYR A 97 5.98 -3.76 14.54
N ILE A 98 6.07 -4.28 13.31
CA ILE A 98 5.68 -3.54 12.11
C ILE A 98 4.23 -3.05 12.22
N GLY A 99 3.31 -3.92 12.66
CA GLY A 99 1.92 -3.54 12.88
C GLY A 99 1.75 -2.40 13.88
N GLN A 100 2.51 -2.39 14.99
CA GLN A 100 2.50 -1.31 15.97
C GLN A 100 3.02 0.01 15.38
N LEU A 101 4.11 -0.03 14.60
CA LEU A 101 4.64 1.14 13.90
C LEU A 101 3.62 1.75 12.95
N LEU A 102 2.98 0.93 12.11
CA LEU A 102 1.97 1.36 11.16
C LEU A 102 0.71 1.95 11.84
N GLU A 103 0.28 1.36 12.96
CA GLU A 103 -0.84 1.87 13.78
C GLU A 103 -0.47 3.21 14.41
N SER A 104 0.72 3.32 15.02
CA SER A 104 1.23 4.56 15.66
C SER A 104 1.42 5.67 14.62
N ALA A 105 1.89 5.34 13.43
CA ALA A 105 2.01 6.26 12.31
C ALA A 105 0.66 6.67 11.71
N GLY A 106 -0.42 6.05 12.15
CA GLY A 106 -1.77 6.39 11.69
C GLY A 106 -2.12 5.85 10.30
N VAL A 107 -1.36 4.91 9.78
CA VAL A 107 -1.54 4.33 8.43
C VAL A 107 -2.60 3.24 8.42
N ILE A 108 -2.66 2.41 9.48
CA ILE A 108 -3.65 1.34 9.62
C ILE A 108 -4.54 1.54 10.85
N LYS A 109 -5.67 0.82 10.91
CA LYS A 109 -6.61 0.88 12.04
C LYS A 109 -6.13 0.06 13.24
N SER A 110 -5.47 -1.09 13.01
CA SER A 110 -5.04 -2.01 14.07
C SER A 110 -3.81 -2.84 13.69
N GLY A 111 -2.72 -2.64 14.45
CA GLY A 111 -1.50 -3.42 14.32
C GLY A 111 -1.66 -4.89 14.74
N LYS A 112 -2.60 -5.16 15.67
CA LYS A 112 -2.94 -6.55 16.04
C LYS A 112 -3.56 -7.30 14.85
N VAL A 113 -4.51 -6.65 14.15
CA VAL A 113 -5.12 -7.24 12.95
C VAL A 113 -4.07 -7.44 11.86
N PHE A 114 -3.17 -6.48 11.65
CA PHE A 114 -2.04 -6.62 10.71
C PHE A 114 -1.20 -7.87 11.00
N ASN A 115 -0.81 -8.09 12.26
CA ASN A 115 -0.01 -9.26 12.65
C ASN A 115 -0.76 -10.58 12.43
N TYR A 116 -2.07 -10.65 12.74
CA TYR A 116 -2.87 -11.85 12.46
C TYR A 116 -3.09 -12.05 10.96
N TYR A 117 -3.31 -10.99 10.22
CA TYR A 117 -3.54 -11.02 8.79
C TYR A 117 -2.32 -11.51 8.00
N THR A 118 -1.12 -10.99 8.34
CA THR A 118 0.14 -11.45 7.74
C THR A 118 0.41 -12.92 8.03
N LYS A 119 0.14 -13.39 9.27
CA LYS A 119 0.25 -14.80 9.62
C LYS A 119 -0.75 -15.68 8.87
N PHE A 120 -1.99 -15.24 8.77
CA PHE A 120 -3.04 -15.98 8.04
C PHE A 120 -2.71 -16.12 6.55
N LYS A 121 -2.16 -15.08 5.94
CA LYS A 121 -1.71 -15.09 4.53
C LYS A 121 -0.31 -15.69 4.33
N ASN A 122 0.35 -16.18 5.39
CA ASN A 122 1.72 -16.72 5.35
C ASN A 122 2.74 -15.72 4.77
N ILE A 123 2.61 -14.44 5.09
CA ILE A 123 3.50 -13.38 4.63
C ILE A 123 4.67 -13.26 5.62
N SER A 124 5.90 -13.51 5.15
CA SER A 124 7.13 -13.46 5.95
C SER A 124 8.23 -12.58 5.35
N ASN A 125 8.05 -12.09 4.13
CA ASN A 125 9.07 -11.37 3.35
C ASN A 125 8.92 -9.85 3.38
N LEU A 126 8.49 -9.30 4.53
CA LEU A 126 8.46 -7.84 4.73
C LEU A 126 9.90 -7.32 4.83
N LYS A 127 10.18 -6.20 4.14
CA LYS A 127 11.52 -5.61 4.04
C LYS A 127 11.66 -4.42 4.98
N SER A 128 12.89 -4.14 5.39
CA SER A 128 13.27 -2.93 6.12
C SER A 128 13.44 -1.71 5.20
N GLY A 129 13.51 -0.52 5.80
CA GLY A 129 13.73 0.75 5.14
C GLY A 129 12.61 1.77 5.38
N TYR A 130 12.69 2.89 4.68
CA TYR A 130 11.70 3.95 4.76
C TYR A 130 10.62 3.77 3.68
N TYR A 131 9.36 3.91 4.08
CA TYR A 131 8.20 3.73 3.21
C TYR A 131 7.27 4.94 3.32
N ASN A 132 6.84 5.49 2.19
CA ASN A 132 5.80 6.49 2.14
C ASN A 132 4.45 5.81 1.95
N LEU A 133 3.65 5.76 3.01
CA LEU A 133 2.36 5.07 3.07
C LEU A 133 1.23 6.07 3.30
N GLN A 134 0.03 5.74 2.83
CA GLN A 134 -1.17 6.57 3.03
C GLN A 134 -2.22 5.82 3.85
N ALA A 135 -2.98 6.54 4.66
CA ALA A 135 -4.12 5.99 5.37
C ALA A 135 -5.27 5.54 4.44
N SER A 136 -5.23 5.94 3.16
CA SER A 136 -6.15 5.48 2.11
C SER A 136 -5.78 4.15 1.48
N MET A 137 -4.61 3.59 1.82
CA MET A 137 -4.20 2.27 1.37
C MET A 137 -4.90 1.19 2.19
N THR A 138 -5.29 0.12 1.52
CA THR A 138 -5.76 -1.11 2.16
C THR A 138 -4.58 -1.87 2.78
N MET A 139 -4.87 -2.80 3.66
CA MET A 139 -3.82 -3.64 4.28
C MET A 139 -3.03 -4.44 3.25
N ASP A 140 -3.67 -4.92 2.18
CA ASP A 140 -2.99 -5.62 1.10
C ASP A 140 -2.03 -4.70 0.33
N GLU A 141 -2.44 -3.47 0.02
CA GLU A 141 -1.58 -2.49 -0.65
C GLU A 141 -0.37 -2.09 0.21
N ILE A 142 -0.56 -1.97 1.53
CA ILE A 142 0.53 -1.71 2.48
C ILE A 142 1.50 -2.89 2.51
N ILE A 143 0.99 -4.12 2.60
CA ILE A 143 1.81 -5.33 2.59
C ILE A 143 2.60 -5.44 1.29
N GLU A 144 1.98 -5.20 0.14
CA GLU A 144 2.67 -5.19 -1.16
C GLU A 144 3.80 -4.15 -1.20
N ALA A 145 3.57 -2.96 -0.64
CA ALA A 145 4.61 -1.95 -0.52
C ALA A 145 5.77 -2.43 0.36
N LEU A 146 5.48 -3.05 1.52
CA LEU A 146 6.48 -3.56 2.46
C LEU A 146 7.24 -4.80 1.97
N GLN A 147 6.74 -5.50 0.95
CA GLN A 147 7.46 -6.62 0.32
C GLN A 147 8.55 -6.15 -0.67
N LYS A 148 8.45 -4.91 -1.15
CA LYS A 148 9.50 -4.24 -1.93
C LYS A 148 10.53 -3.65 -0.96
N LYS A 149 11.80 -3.50 -1.40
CA LYS A 149 12.82 -2.85 -0.56
C LYS A 149 12.42 -1.39 -0.31
N GLY A 150 12.42 -0.97 0.96
CA GLY A 150 12.28 0.44 1.33
C GLY A 150 13.51 1.25 0.92
N SER A 151 13.39 2.57 0.90
CA SER A 151 14.53 3.47 0.68
C SER A 151 15.48 3.46 1.87
N ASP A 152 16.77 3.72 1.61
CA ASP A 152 17.81 3.73 2.65
C ASP A 152 17.77 5.02 3.52
N LYS A 153 17.00 6.03 3.09
CA LYS A 153 16.81 7.32 3.78
C LYS A 153 15.35 7.72 3.72
N PRO A 154 14.87 8.53 4.69
CA PRO A 154 13.57 9.15 4.59
C PRO A 154 13.46 9.91 3.25
N GLN A 155 12.41 9.63 2.50
CA GLN A 155 12.07 10.37 1.29
C GLN A 155 10.87 11.26 1.60
N GLU A 156 10.87 12.46 1.04
CA GLU A 156 9.66 13.28 1.11
C GLU A 156 8.50 12.57 0.43
N PRO A 157 7.33 12.56 1.07
CA PRO A 157 6.17 11.87 0.53
C PRO A 157 5.76 12.47 -0.80
N SER A 158 5.77 11.67 -1.87
CA SER A 158 5.21 12.09 -3.15
C SER A 158 3.68 12.09 -3.10
N LEU A 159 3.07 13.23 -3.41
CA LEU A 159 1.61 13.38 -3.58
C LEU A 159 1.12 12.84 -4.92
N GLY A 160 2.03 12.62 -5.85
CA GLY A 160 1.75 12.17 -7.18
C GLY A 160 2.95 12.30 -8.09
N THR A 161 2.74 12.06 -9.37
CA THR A 161 3.80 12.16 -10.38
C THR A 161 3.32 12.92 -11.62
N VAL A 162 4.24 13.62 -12.27
CA VAL A 162 4.08 14.19 -13.61
C VAL A 162 4.88 13.34 -14.59
N LEU A 163 4.24 12.79 -15.60
CA LEU A 163 4.90 12.04 -16.66
C LEU A 163 5.12 12.95 -17.87
N VAL A 164 6.38 13.28 -18.16
CA VAL A 164 6.81 13.93 -19.39
C VAL A 164 7.37 12.88 -20.33
N LYS A 165 6.71 12.66 -21.46
CA LYS A 165 7.13 11.67 -22.45
C LYS A 165 8.17 12.26 -23.40
N GLU A 166 8.98 11.39 -23.97
CA GLU A 166 9.90 11.76 -25.06
C GLU A 166 9.15 12.43 -26.22
N GLY A 167 9.79 13.42 -26.83
CA GLY A 167 9.21 14.20 -27.91
C GLY A 167 8.05 15.14 -27.54
N TYR A 168 7.77 15.36 -26.25
CA TYR A 168 6.77 16.35 -25.84
C TYR A 168 7.28 17.76 -26.06
N THR A 169 6.39 18.62 -26.62
CA THR A 169 6.58 20.08 -26.68
C THR A 169 6.25 20.72 -25.34
N ILE A 170 6.71 21.96 -25.11
CA ILE A 170 6.36 22.74 -23.91
C ILE A 170 4.85 22.87 -23.73
N ASP A 171 4.08 23.02 -24.80
CA ASP A 171 2.60 23.02 -24.75
C ASP A 171 2.03 21.66 -24.28
N GLN A 172 2.67 20.55 -24.61
CA GLN A 172 2.27 19.21 -24.13
C GLN A 172 2.71 18.96 -22.70
N ILE A 173 3.92 19.39 -22.33
CA ILE A 173 4.44 19.34 -20.97
C ILE A 173 3.52 20.13 -20.03
N SER A 174 3.11 21.34 -20.42
CA SER A 174 2.20 22.18 -19.61
C SER A 174 0.90 21.47 -19.26
N LYS A 175 0.31 20.72 -20.21
CA LYS A 175 -0.88 19.90 -19.96
C LYS A 175 -0.58 18.72 -19.05
N ALA A 176 0.58 18.06 -19.22
CA ALA A 176 1.02 16.95 -18.39
C ALA A 176 1.26 17.39 -16.94
N VAL A 177 1.74 18.61 -16.71
CA VAL A 177 1.99 19.18 -15.38
C VAL A 177 0.71 19.24 -14.52
N GLU A 178 -0.47 19.43 -15.10
CA GLU A 178 -1.74 19.42 -14.36
C GLU A 178 -2.20 18.01 -13.95
N VAL A 179 -1.67 16.98 -14.60
CA VAL A 179 -2.16 15.60 -14.47
C VAL A 179 -1.27 14.77 -13.54
N ASN A 180 -1.86 14.26 -12.47
CA ASN A 180 -1.19 13.27 -11.65
C ASN A 180 -1.21 11.90 -12.35
N SER A 181 -0.10 11.50 -12.94
CA SER A 181 0.05 10.26 -13.71
C SER A 181 0.01 8.99 -12.85
N SER A 182 0.22 9.10 -11.52
CA SER A 182 0.11 7.99 -10.57
C SER A 182 -1.31 7.81 -10.00
N ALA A 183 -2.26 8.70 -10.35
CA ALA A 183 -3.62 8.62 -9.82
C ALA A 183 -4.34 7.36 -10.30
N LYS A 184 -4.92 6.60 -9.37
CA LYS A 184 -5.75 5.44 -9.70
C LYS A 184 -7.01 5.89 -10.43
N LYS A 185 -7.47 5.06 -11.39
CA LYS A 185 -8.68 5.31 -12.19
C LYS A 185 -9.87 5.65 -11.28
N GLY A 186 -10.44 6.86 -11.44
CA GLY A 186 -11.59 7.33 -10.64
C GLY A 186 -11.26 8.24 -9.45
N LYS A 187 -9.98 8.53 -9.15
CA LYS A 187 -9.56 9.54 -8.16
C LYS A 187 -9.16 10.86 -8.83
N LYS A 188 -9.17 11.98 -8.07
CA LYS A 188 -8.69 13.29 -8.54
C LYS A 188 -7.27 13.14 -9.10
N SER A 189 -7.16 13.33 -10.41
CA SER A 189 -5.91 13.17 -11.16
C SER A 189 -5.17 14.51 -11.35
N SER A 190 -5.35 15.47 -10.46
CA SER A 190 -4.69 16.77 -10.52
C SER A 190 -3.51 16.83 -9.58
N THR A 191 -2.39 17.40 -10.06
CA THR A 191 -1.20 17.72 -9.26
C THR A 191 -1.37 18.96 -8.40
N GLY A 192 -2.37 19.80 -8.68
CA GLY A 192 -2.50 21.15 -8.12
C GLY A 192 -1.76 22.22 -8.92
N LEU A 193 -0.77 21.85 -9.72
CA LEU A 193 -0.07 22.78 -10.63
C LEU A 193 -0.95 23.18 -11.81
N LYS A 194 -0.68 24.34 -12.42
CA LYS A 194 -1.48 24.88 -13.53
C LYS A 194 -0.66 25.00 -14.82
N ALA A 195 -1.19 24.48 -15.93
CA ALA A 195 -0.59 24.60 -17.25
C ALA A 195 -0.31 26.04 -17.64
N LYS A 196 -1.25 26.94 -17.34
CA LYS A 196 -1.12 28.37 -17.60
C LYS A 196 0.08 29.00 -16.87
N ASP A 197 0.32 28.62 -15.62
CA ASP A 197 1.43 29.15 -14.83
C ASP A 197 2.76 28.60 -15.34
N PHE A 198 2.79 27.33 -15.75
CA PHE A 198 3.95 26.72 -16.40
C PHE A 198 4.29 27.42 -17.73
N LEU A 199 3.30 27.68 -18.60
CA LEU A 199 3.51 28.40 -19.85
C LEU A 199 3.97 29.84 -19.65
N LYS A 200 3.47 30.50 -18.60
CA LYS A 200 3.93 31.83 -18.21
C LYS A 200 5.40 31.80 -17.80
N LEU A 201 5.78 30.82 -16.98
CA LEU A 201 7.16 30.63 -16.53
C LEU A 201 8.12 30.41 -17.71
N MET A 202 7.71 29.63 -18.73
CA MET A 202 8.53 29.36 -19.92
C MET A 202 8.80 30.59 -20.78
N LYS A 203 8.15 31.72 -20.49
CA LYS A 203 8.36 33.04 -21.14
C LYS A 203 8.90 34.10 -20.16
N ASP A 204 9.20 33.72 -18.94
CA ASP A 204 9.67 34.63 -17.90
C ASP A 204 11.20 34.84 -18.04
N ASP A 205 11.60 36.04 -18.45
CA ASP A 205 13.01 36.39 -18.63
C ASP A 205 13.81 36.31 -17.33
N ALA A 206 13.17 36.56 -16.18
CA ALA A 206 13.87 36.45 -14.88
C ALA A 206 14.19 34.99 -14.56
N PHE A 207 13.24 34.08 -14.81
CA PHE A 207 13.44 32.65 -14.67
C PHE A 207 14.52 32.13 -15.64
N ILE A 208 14.41 32.49 -16.90
CA ILE A 208 15.41 32.10 -17.94
C ILE A 208 16.79 32.58 -17.56
N THR A 209 16.93 33.83 -17.12
CA THR A 209 18.23 34.41 -16.70
C THR A 209 18.80 33.66 -15.48
N LYS A 210 17.92 33.35 -14.49
CA LYS A 210 18.31 32.56 -13.31
C LYS A 210 18.81 31.17 -13.71
N MET A 211 18.10 30.48 -14.63
CA MET A 211 18.50 29.15 -15.11
C MET A 211 19.81 29.22 -15.96
N LYS A 212 20.00 30.21 -16.78
CA LYS A 212 21.27 30.43 -17.51
C LYS A 212 22.45 30.58 -16.56
N ALA A 213 22.30 31.31 -15.47
CA ALA A 213 23.34 31.43 -14.45
C ALA A 213 23.62 30.10 -13.74
N LYS A 214 22.60 29.27 -13.53
CA LYS A 214 22.74 27.98 -12.84
C LYS A 214 23.26 26.87 -13.74
N TYR A 215 22.86 26.83 -15.01
CA TYR A 215 23.25 25.84 -16.02
C TYR A 215 23.94 26.51 -17.22
N PRO A 216 25.12 27.14 -17.02
CA PRO A 216 25.74 28.01 -18.03
C PRO A 216 26.15 27.26 -19.30
N THR A 217 26.53 25.99 -19.21
CA THR A 217 26.91 25.18 -20.38
C THR A 217 25.69 24.71 -21.15
N LEU A 218 24.70 24.18 -20.44
CA LEU A 218 23.44 23.69 -21.03
C LEU A 218 22.75 24.82 -21.82
N LEU A 219 22.62 25.99 -21.21
CA LEU A 219 21.84 27.12 -21.72
C LEU A 219 22.67 28.24 -22.37
N ALA A 220 23.92 27.94 -22.73
CA ALA A 220 24.84 28.95 -23.37
C ALA A 220 24.25 29.50 -24.66
N ASN A 221 23.67 28.65 -25.49
CA ASN A 221 23.29 28.95 -26.87
C ASN A 221 21.78 28.83 -27.07
N LEU A 222 20.97 29.37 -26.14
CA LEU A 222 19.52 29.40 -26.34
C LEU A 222 19.15 30.24 -27.58
N PRO A 223 18.10 29.83 -28.33
CA PRO A 223 17.61 30.62 -29.46
C PRO A 223 17.11 31.98 -29.00
N ASN A 224 16.99 32.94 -29.90
CA ASN A 224 16.36 34.23 -29.61
C ASN A 224 14.85 34.03 -29.40
N SER A 225 14.25 34.85 -28.57
CA SER A 225 12.80 34.83 -28.31
C SER A 225 11.96 35.22 -29.54
N THR A 226 12.56 35.82 -30.56
CA THR A 226 11.95 36.09 -31.86
C THR A 226 11.87 34.86 -32.75
N ASP A 227 12.79 33.89 -32.56
CA ASP A 227 12.96 32.75 -33.43
C ASP A 227 12.27 31.48 -32.87
N ALA A 228 11.96 31.47 -31.58
CA ALA A 228 11.36 30.37 -30.90
C ALA A 228 10.17 30.81 -30.02
N LYS A 229 9.08 30.06 -30.06
CA LYS A 229 7.89 30.29 -29.21
C LYS A 229 8.25 30.20 -27.71
N TYR A 230 9.14 29.26 -27.37
CA TYR A 230 9.72 29.05 -26.07
C TYR A 230 11.22 28.76 -26.24
N VAL A 231 12.07 29.57 -25.66
CA VAL A 231 13.56 29.40 -25.79
C VAL A 231 14.07 28.15 -25.11
N LEU A 232 13.30 27.56 -24.20
CA LEU A 232 13.62 26.30 -23.50
C LEU A 232 13.00 25.06 -24.17
N GLU A 233 12.42 25.21 -25.40
CA GLU A 233 11.90 24.04 -26.14
C GLU A 233 13.00 23.03 -26.40
N GLY A 234 12.75 21.74 -26.04
CA GLY A 234 13.73 20.66 -26.15
C GLY A 234 14.74 20.54 -25.00
N TYR A 235 14.78 21.50 -24.06
CA TYR A 235 15.70 21.48 -22.91
C TYR A 235 15.14 20.83 -21.65
N LEU A 236 13.85 20.54 -21.61
CA LEU A 236 13.18 19.90 -20.47
C LEU A 236 13.23 18.38 -20.62
N PHE A 237 13.98 17.70 -19.74
CA PHE A 237 14.22 16.26 -19.87
C PHE A 237 12.93 15.43 -19.69
N PRO A 238 12.67 14.46 -20.57
CA PRO A 238 11.53 13.56 -20.45
C PRO A 238 11.76 12.53 -19.35
N ALA A 239 10.93 12.55 -18.29
CA ALA A 239 10.99 11.62 -17.16
C ALA A 239 9.65 11.61 -16.38
N THR A 240 9.61 10.78 -15.35
CA THR A 240 8.55 10.82 -14.33
C THR A 240 9.05 11.59 -13.11
N TYR A 241 8.45 12.74 -12.85
CA TYR A 241 8.81 13.64 -11.75
C TYR A 241 7.87 13.48 -10.58
N ASN A 242 8.39 13.42 -9.36
CA ASN A 242 7.59 13.36 -8.15
C ASN A 242 7.06 14.75 -7.76
N ILE A 243 5.81 14.79 -7.31
CA ILE A 243 5.18 16.02 -6.80
C ILE A 243 5.07 15.90 -5.29
N HIS A 244 5.56 16.90 -4.58
CA HIS A 244 5.52 17.06 -3.13
C HIS A 244 4.64 18.25 -2.74
N ASP A 245 4.37 18.45 -1.45
CA ASP A 245 3.49 19.53 -0.96
C ASP A 245 4.01 20.95 -1.32
N ASP A 246 5.32 21.10 -1.46
CA ASP A 246 6.02 22.34 -1.76
C ASP A 246 6.40 22.50 -3.25
N THR A 247 6.06 21.51 -4.09
CA THR A 247 6.39 21.55 -5.50
C THR A 247 5.66 22.70 -6.20
N THR A 248 6.43 23.58 -6.81
CA THR A 248 5.96 24.67 -7.64
C THR A 248 6.22 24.37 -9.12
N VAL A 249 5.59 25.12 -10.03
CA VAL A 249 5.93 25.02 -11.46
C VAL A 249 7.39 25.40 -11.75
N GLU A 250 7.95 26.31 -10.94
CA GLU A 250 9.36 26.73 -11.05
C GLU A 250 10.30 25.60 -10.61
N SER A 251 10.09 25.00 -9.42
CA SER A 251 10.94 23.91 -8.94
C SER A 251 10.88 22.68 -9.85
N LEU A 252 9.70 22.37 -10.41
CA LEU A 252 9.54 21.29 -11.36
C LEU A 252 10.27 21.54 -12.68
N ALA A 253 10.17 22.76 -13.23
CA ALA A 253 10.90 23.14 -14.46
C ALA A 253 12.41 23.13 -14.23
N GLU A 254 12.87 23.57 -13.06
CA GLU A 254 14.27 23.53 -12.67
C GLU A 254 14.79 22.09 -12.54
N GLU A 255 13.99 21.17 -11.97
CA GLU A 255 14.31 19.74 -11.88
C GLU A 255 14.45 19.12 -13.29
N MET A 256 13.56 19.48 -14.24
CA MET A 256 13.66 19.03 -15.63
C MET A 256 14.95 19.50 -16.31
N LEU A 257 15.36 20.77 -16.07
CA LEU A 257 16.62 21.32 -16.57
C LEU A 257 17.83 20.67 -15.91
N SER A 258 17.81 20.47 -14.59
CA SER A 258 18.87 19.80 -13.84
C SER A 258 19.10 18.37 -14.32
N THR A 259 18.00 17.67 -14.62
CA THR A 259 18.06 16.32 -15.17
C THR A 259 18.69 16.33 -16.55
N MET A 260 18.31 17.26 -17.42
CA MET A 260 18.92 17.43 -18.74
C MET A 260 20.42 17.71 -18.64
N ASP A 261 20.82 18.64 -17.76
CA ASP A 261 22.23 18.95 -17.53
C ASP A 261 23.02 17.73 -17.05
N THR A 262 22.44 16.95 -16.14
CA THR A 262 23.05 15.72 -15.63
C THR A 262 23.30 14.69 -16.74
N TYR A 263 22.35 14.50 -17.64
CA TYR A 263 22.48 13.55 -18.75
C TYR A 263 23.40 14.05 -19.87
N LEU A 264 23.44 15.36 -20.12
CA LEU A 264 24.28 15.93 -21.18
C LEU A 264 25.71 16.27 -20.73
N SER A 265 25.94 16.51 -19.43
CA SER A 265 27.26 16.93 -18.93
C SER A 265 28.42 16.01 -19.34
N PRO A 266 28.28 14.66 -19.41
CA PRO A 266 29.36 13.79 -19.89
C PRO A 266 29.75 14.05 -21.37
N TYR A 267 28.85 14.64 -22.16
CA TYR A 267 29.01 14.85 -23.59
C TYR A 267 29.40 16.27 -23.97
N TYR A 268 29.46 17.25 -23.06
CA TYR A 268 29.75 18.63 -23.37
C TYR A 268 31.11 18.82 -24.08
N ALA A 269 32.13 18.09 -23.63
CA ALA A 269 33.45 18.14 -24.28
C ALA A 269 33.40 17.62 -25.73
N THR A 270 32.66 16.53 -25.95
CA THR A 270 32.48 15.93 -27.28
C THR A 270 31.65 16.84 -28.19
N ILE A 271 30.59 17.46 -27.68
CA ILE A 271 29.78 18.43 -28.43
C ILE A 271 30.65 19.60 -28.88
N SER A 272 31.40 20.19 -27.95
CA SER A 272 32.30 21.32 -28.27
C SER A 272 33.37 20.94 -29.27
N SER A 273 33.98 19.75 -29.15
CA SER A 273 35.05 19.31 -30.08
C SER A 273 34.50 18.94 -31.46
N SER A 274 33.21 18.64 -31.61
CA SER A 274 32.57 18.41 -32.92
C SER A 274 32.28 19.71 -33.69
N GLY A 275 32.54 20.87 -33.09
CA GLY A 275 32.23 22.17 -33.69
C GLY A 275 30.77 22.60 -33.56
N HIS A 276 29.98 21.83 -32.81
CA HIS A 276 28.58 22.12 -32.54
C HIS A 276 28.37 22.66 -31.13
N ASN A 277 27.20 23.28 -30.91
CA ASN A 277 26.75 23.70 -29.60
C ASN A 277 25.56 22.86 -29.13
N VAL A 278 25.17 22.99 -27.84
CA VAL A 278 24.10 22.21 -27.24
C VAL A 278 22.77 22.43 -27.96
N ASN A 279 22.45 23.67 -28.36
CA ASN A 279 21.20 23.97 -29.06
C ASN A 279 21.12 23.26 -30.42
N GLU A 280 22.20 23.25 -31.19
CA GLU A 280 22.28 22.55 -32.49
C GLU A 280 22.10 21.04 -32.32
N ILE A 281 22.76 20.45 -31.33
CA ILE A 281 22.61 19.00 -31.05
C ILE A 281 21.19 18.64 -30.62
N LEU A 282 20.59 19.43 -29.70
CA LEU A 282 19.21 19.18 -29.27
C LEU A 282 18.19 19.39 -30.41
N THR A 283 18.45 20.38 -31.28
CA THR A 283 17.60 20.61 -32.46
C THR A 283 17.70 19.43 -33.41
N LEU A 284 18.90 18.95 -33.72
CA LEU A 284 19.08 17.76 -34.55
C LEU A 284 18.45 16.53 -33.93
N ALA A 285 18.65 16.30 -32.62
CA ALA A 285 18.04 15.20 -31.89
C ALA A 285 16.51 15.23 -31.97
N SER A 286 15.90 16.43 -31.93
CA SER A 286 14.45 16.58 -32.05
C SER A 286 13.92 16.18 -33.44
N LEU A 287 14.68 16.42 -34.50
CA LEU A 287 14.34 15.98 -35.87
C LEU A 287 14.47 14.46 -35.98
N VAL A 288 15.59 13.92 -35.50
CA VAL A 288 15.85 12.46 -35.51
C VAL A 288 14.75 11.73 -34.71
N GLU A 289 14.34 12.24 -33.56
CA GLU A 289 13.26 11.64 -32.75
C GLU A 289 11.89 11.66 -33.45
N LYS A 290 11.61 12.68 -34.25
CA LYS A 290 10.34 12.79 -34.98
C LYS A 290 10.27 11.87 -36.20
N GLU A 291 11.41 11.63 -36.85
CA GLU A 291 11.50 10.86 -38.10
C GLU A 291 11.85 9.38 -37.84
N GLY A 292 12.58 9.07 -36.77
CA GLY A 292 13.08 7.72 -36.49
C GLY A 292 12.13 6.88 -35.65
N ALA A 293 11.65 5.75 -36.22
CA ALA A 293 10.79 4.79 -35.50
C ALA A 293 11.59 3.80 -34.65
N THR A 294 12.82 3.46 -35.07
CA THR A 294 13.71 2.50 -34.40
C THR A 294 15.07 3.15 -34.11
N ASP A 295 15.89 2.53 -33.26
CA ASP A 295 17.24 3.02 -32.97
C ASP A 295 18.14 3.00 -34.21
N ASP A 296 17.96 2.05 -35.11
CA ASP A 296 18.71 2.00 -36.39
C ASP A 296 18.23 3.07 -37.37
N ASP A 297 16.92 3.36 -37.42
CA ASP A 297 16.41 4.50 -38.18
C ASP A 297 17.00 5.81 -37.66
N ARG A 298 17.04 6.02 -36.35
CA ARG A 298 17.63 7.23 -35.73
C ARG A 298 19.10 7.41 -36.11
N LYS A 299 19.89 6.34 -36.08
CA LYS A 299 21.32 6.36 -36.53
C LYS A 299 21.45 6.74 -38.00
N ASN A 300 20.64 6.13 -38.86
CA ASN A 300 20.66 6.39 -40.29
C ASN A 300 20.26 7.83 -40.60
N ILE A 301 19.17 8.33 -39.98
CA ILE A 301 18.71 9.72 -40.12
C ILE A 301 19.77 10.68 -39.63
N ALA A 302 20.35 10.45 -38.45
CA ALA A 302 21.42 11.27 -37.92
C ALA A 302 22.65 11.34 -38.90
N SER A 303 23.03 10.21 -39.50
CA SER A 303 24.12 10.14 -40.44
C SER A 303 23.90 11.01 -41.70
N VAL A 304 22.65 11.12 -42.17
CA VAL A 304 22.30 11.99 -43.31
C VAL A 304 22.49 13.47 -42.99
N PHE A 305 22.23 13.89 -41.77
CA PHE A 305 22.41 15.27 -41.33
C PHE A 305 23.88 15.66 -41.09
N TYR A 306 24.75 14.68 -40.82
CA TYR A 306 26.19 14.91 -40.60
C TYR A 306 27.07 14.76 -41.86
N ASN A 307 26.48 14.24 -42.97
CA ASN A 307 27.16 14.15 -44.27
C ASN A 307 26.76 15.28 -45.22
#